data_a0d5f578c68cd6b77b126b5f0da5d498
#
_entry.id   a0d5f578c68cd6b77b126b5f0da5d498
#
_cell.length_a   1.000
_cell.length_b   1.000
_cell.length_c   1.000
_cell.angle_alpha   90.00
_cell.angle_beta   90.00
_cell.angle_gamma   90.00
#
_symmetry.space_group_name_H-M   'P 1'
#
loop_
_entity.id
_entity.type
_entity.pdbx_description
1 polymer ?
#
loop_
_entity_poly.entity_id
_entity_poly.type
_entity_poly.pdbx_seq_one_letter_code
_entity_poly.pdbx_strand_id
1 'polypeptide(L)'
;STYLECVFAAFKIGLVPVNTNYRYTVDELAYIWDNSDAVAVVFHGVFTDKVAEVRPRVPKVRTWLWVDDGTSPCPDWALDYEQAAIDDRSADAPWARTGDDLLLIYTGGTTGMPKGVMWRQEDLMLALDAGNRRPLTPRPDAGVLDSRSAKPGPRNLPAAPLMHGTGLFNAMSNLMVGGCIVTLAGRNFDPIELLDTISDRQVNTMSFVGDAFGKPILRALDAEPDRWNLSSLRVIVSSGVMFSADTKQGLLRHAPNLVIVDSLGSSEAVAMAQNTTSADGSSDTARFMLGPNTKVLTEDGREIVPGADELGRVAIKGHTPIGYYKDEAKSAATFQMFDGVRWSIPGDWARVDADGTVHLLGRGSQCINTGGEKVYPEEVEEALKTHASVADAAVVGVPDERFGQAVTALVETLPGRTVDASELVAHVRLHLAAYKSPKTVVFVASLERAGNGKLDYKALTARAVAALE
;
A
#
# COMPACT_ATOMS: atom_id res chain seq x y z
N SER A 1 3.85 19.23 5.24
CA SER A 1 3.79 18.66 3.86
C SER A 1 2.55 19.20 3.16
N THR A 2 2.77 19.91 2.06
CA THR A 2 1.69 20.49 1.22
C THR A 2 0.59 19.48 0.87
N TYR A 3 0.95 18.23 0.62
CA TYR A 3 -0.03 17.16 0.36
C TYR A 3 -1.04 16.99 1.50
N LEU A 4 -0.56 16.86 2.73
CA LEU A 4 -1.45 16.71 3.91
C LEU A 4 -2.23 17.99 4.20
N GLU A 5 -1.60 19.15 4.05
CA GLU A 5 -2.26 20.46 4.20
C GLU A 5 -3.44 20.58 3.25
N CYS A 6 -3.25 20.22 1.96
CA CYS A 6 -4.32 20.23 0.97
C CYS A 6 -5.43 19.23 1.28
N VAL A 7 -5.10 18.00 1.72
CA VAL A 7 -6.10 16.99 2.11
C VAL A 7 -6.96 17.50 3.26
N PHE A 8 -6.33 18.02 4.34
CA PHE A 8 -7.08 18.52 5.49
C PHE A 8 -7.79 19.85 5.21
N ALA A 9 -7.25 20.71 4.34
CA ALA A 9 -7.95 21.90 3.88
C ALA A 9 -9.23 21.53 3.11
N ALA A 10 -9.14 20.56 2.19
CA ALA A 10 -10.29 20.04 1.47
C ALA A 10 -11.36 19.50 2.44
N PHE A 11 -10.97 18.69 3.44
CA PHE A 11 -11.90 18.24 4.48
C PHE A 11 -12.56 19.39 5.24
N LYS A 12 -11.79 20.44 5.57
CA LYS A 12 -12.33 21.59 6.31
C LYS A 12 -13.39 22.38 5.55
N ILE A 13 -13.31 22.45 4.25
CA ILE A 13 -14.24 23.21 3.42
C ILE A 13 -15.25 22.32 2.68
N GLY A 14 -15.33 21.02 3.01
CA GLY A 14 -16.28 20.07 2.42
C GLY A 14 -15.99 19.73 0.94
N LEU A 15 -14.75 19.89 0.49
CA LEU A 15 -14.28 19.36 -0.79
C LEU A 15 -13.81 17.91 -0.63
N VAL A 16 -13.87 17.16 -1.72
CA VAL A 16 -13.42 15.76 -1.79
C VAL A 16 -11.97 15.71 -2.24
N PRO A 17 -11.00 15.40 -1.35
CA PRO A 17 -9.62 15.20 -1.77
C PRO A 17 -9.50 13.93 -2.61
N VAL A 18 -8.64 14.02 -3.64
CA VAL A 18 -8.37 12.93 -4.59
C VAL A 18 -6.85 12.77 -4.71
N ASN A 19 -6.35 11.57 -4.45
CA ASN A 19 -4.94 11.30 -4.66
C ASN A 19 -4.59 11.23 -6.16
N THR A 20 -3.42 11.73 -6.51
CA THR A 20 -2.87 11.61 -7.86
C THR A 20 -1.46 11.04 -7.78
N ASN A 21 -1.20 9.98 -8.52
CA ASN A 21 0.14 9.39 -8.58
C ASN A 21 1.01 10.23 -9.53
N TYR A 22 2.15 10.72 -9.04
CA TYR A 22 3.09 11.54 -9.79
C TYR A 22 3.71 10.82 -11.03
N ARG A 23 3.60 9.49 -11.08
CA ARG A 23 4.11 8.65 -12.18
C ARG A 23 3.12 8.52 -13.34
N TYR A 24 1.87 8.92 -13.15
CA TYR A 24 0.87 8.80 -14.19
C TYR A 24 1.26 9.56 -15.46
N THR A 25 0.94 8.95 -16.58
CA THR A 25 1.05 9.56 -17.91
C THR A 25 0.00 10.67 -18.08
N VAL A 26 0.14 11.44 -19.15
CA VAL A 26 -0.82 12.49 -19.53
C VAL A 26 -2.24 11.91 -19.69
N ASP A 27 -2.36 10.73 -20.30
CA ASP A 27 -3.66 10.08 -20.52
C ASP A 27 -4.29 9.60 -19.21
N GLU A 28 -3.51 9.03 -18.32
CA GLU A 28 -3.98 8.60 -16.99
C GLU A 28 -4.41 9.80 -16.13
N LEU A 29 -3.65 10.90 -16.16
CA LEU A 29 -4.00 12.14 -15.46
C LEU A 29 -5.31 12.74 -16.00
N ALA A 30 -5.44 12.83 -17.33
CA ALA A 30 -6.67 13.32 -17.96
C ALA A 30 -7.87 12.45 -17.55
N TYR A 31 -7.71 11.13 -17.57
CA TYR A 31 -8.77 10.23 -17.12
C TYR A 31 -9.15 10.46 -15.65
N ILE A 32 -8.19 10.48 -14.74
CA ILE A 32 -8.47 10.58 -13.31
C ILE A 32 -9.12 11.91 -12.97
N TRP A 33 -8.61 13.02 -13.48
CA TRP A 33 -9.16 14.34 -13.19
C TRP A 33 -10.53 14.58 -13.82
N ASP A 34 -10.81 13.98 -14.99
CA ASP A 34 -12.15 14.00 -15.56
C ASP A 34 -13.12 13.04 -14.83
N ASN A 35 -12.68 11.80 -14.55
CA ASN A 35 -13.50 10.80 -13.87
C ASN A 35 -13.88 11.24 -12.45
N SER A 36 -12.94 11.83 -11.70
CA SER A 36 -13.16 12.32 -10.34
C SER A 36 -13.95 13.64 -10.28
N ASP A 37 -14.29 14.23 -11.42
CA ASP A 37 -14.88 15.57 -11.51
C ASP A 37 -14.04 16.64 -10.78
N ALA A 38 -12.71 16.54 -10.90
CA ALA A 38 -11.79 17.45 -10.25
C ALA A 38 -12.03 18.90 -10.66
N VAL A 39 -12.12 19.81 -9.68
CA VAL A 39 -12.31 21.25 -9.90
C VAL A 39 -11.05 22.06 -9.59
N ALA A 40 -10.13 21.49 -8.81
CA ALA A 40 -8.85 22.07 -8.47
C ALA A 40 -7.74 20.99 -8.50
N VAL A 41 -6.55 21.39 -8.92
CA VAL A 41 -5.36 20.54 -8.93
C VAL A 41 -4.21 21.27 -8.26
N VAL A 42 -3.53 20.59 -7.34
CA VAL A 42 -2.29 21.06 -6.71
C VAL A 42 -1.14 20.24 -7.25
N PHE A 43 -0.10 20.89 -7.75
CA PHE A 43 1.04 20.21 -8.39
C PHE A 43 2.37 20.90 -8.11
N HIS A 44 3.44 20.13 -8.01
CA HIS A 44 4.80 20.64 -7.88
C HIS A 44 5.37 21.12 -9.23
N GLY A 45 6.26 22.09 -9.18
CA GLY A 45 6.90 22.71 -10.34
C GLY A 45 7.49 21.72 -11.34
N VAL A 46 8.08 20.62 -10.85
CA VAL A 46 8.63 19.54 -11.72
C VAL A 46 7.60 18.93 -12.68
N PHE A 47 6.31 19.09 -12.42
CA PHE A 47 5.22 18.56 -13.26
C PHE A 47 4.58 19.62 -14.16
N THR A 48 5.09 20.86 -14.17
CA THR A 48 4.49 21.98 -14.91
C THR A 48 4.21 21.64 -16.39
N ASP A 49 5.17 21.08 -17.10
CA ASP A 49 5.00 20.73 -18.52
C ASP A 49 3.93 19.65 -18.72
N LYS A 50 3.97 18.60 -17.91
CA LYS A 50 2.97 17.53 -17.95
C LYS A 50 1.57 18.05 -17.64
N VAL A 51 1.42 18.92 -16.66
CA VAL A 51 0.14 19.52 -16.29
C VAL A 51 -0.35 20.46 -17.39
N ALA A 52 0.52 21.26 -18.02
CA ALA A 52 0.18 22.11 -19.14
C ALA A 52 -0.39 21.31 -20.34
N GLU A 53 0.15 20.11 -20.60
CA GLU A 53 -0.33 19.22 -21.64
C GLU A 53 -1.72 18.62 -21.32
N VAL A 54 -1.96 18.25 -20.04
CA VAL A 54 -3.26 17.69 -19.59
C VAL A 54 -4.36 18.75 -19.53
N ARG A 55 -4.02 19.97 -19.13
CA ARG A 55 -4.96 21.07 -18.81
C ARG A 55 -6.06 21.27 -19.86
N PRO A 56 -5.80 21.32 -21.18
CA PRO A 56 -6.87 21.51 -22.18
C PRO A 56 -7.88 20.35 -22.22
N ARG A 57 -7.51 19.19 -21.71
CA ARG A 57 -8.30 17.95 -21.77
C ARG A 57 -9.26 17.80 -20.57
N VAL A 58 -9.12 18.64 -19.55
CA VAL A 58 -9.88 18.55 -18.28
C VAL A 58 -10.57 19.89 -17.95
N PRO A 59 -11.55 20.30 -18.74
CA PRO A 59 -12.18 21.63 -18.63
C PRO A 59 -12.96 21.87 -17.33
N LYS A 60 -13.23 20.82 -16.54
CA LYS A 60 -13.85 20.93 -15.22
C LYS A 60 -12.90 21.54 -14.19
N VAL A 61 -11.60 21.38 -14.36
CA VAL A 61 -10.58 21.94 -13.47
C VAL A 61 -10.47 23.44 -13.72
N ARG A 62 -10.84 24.22 -12.71
CA ARG A 62 -10.89 25.69 -12.78
C ARG A 62 -9.75 26.36 -12.03
N THR A 63 -9.18 25.66 -11.04
CA THR A 63 -8.13 26.18 -10.16
C THR A 63 -6.90 25.29 -10.24
N TRP A 64 -5.76 25.92 -10.51
CA TRP A 64 -4.46 25.28 -10.58
C TRP A 64 -3.56 25.92 -9.54
N LEU A 65 -3.06 25.14 -8.58
CA LEU A 65 -2.17 25.60 -7.51
C LEU A 65 -0.79 24.99 -7.75
N TRP A 66 0.16 25.86 -8.02
CA TRP A 66 1.55 25.48 -8.26
C TRP A 66 2.36 25.57 -6.96
N VAL A 67 3.10 24.53 -6.64
CA VAL A 67 3.96 24.45 -5.46
C VAL A 67 5.41 24.60 -5.93
N ASP A 68 6.10 25.58 -5.36
CA ASP A 68 7.52 25.79 -5.63
C ASP A 68 8.36 24.61 -5.11
N ASP A 69 9.12 24.01 -6.00
CA ASP A 69 10.11 22.97 -5.71
C ASP A 69 11.49 23.27 -6.34
N GLY A 70 11.67 24.51 -6.78
CA GLY A 70 12.89 25.03 -7.37
C GLY A 70 13.15 24.56 -8.82
N THR A 71 12.19 23.89 -9.49
CA THR A 71 12.41 23.31 -10.83
C THR A 71 11.89 24.15 -11.97
N SER A 72 10.82 24.91 -11.76
CA SER A 72 10.22 25.81 -12.76
C SER A 72 9.61 27.03 -12.08
N PRO A 73 9.45 28.15 -12.79
CA PRO A 73 8.66 29.27 -12.30
C PRO A 73 7.15 28.91 -12.28
N CYS A 74 6.38 29.62 -11.44
CA CYS A 74 4.93 29.54 -11.46
C CYS A 74 4.40 30.01 -12.83
N PRO A 75 3.63 29.16 -13.54
CA PRO A 75 3.09 29.55 -14.84
C PRO A 75 1.92 30.54 -14.68
N ASP A 76 1.73 31.43 -15.65
CA ASP A 76 0.70 32.48 -15.64
C ASP A 76 -0.73 31.96 -15.46
N TRP A 77 -0.97 30.69 -15.76
CA TRP A 77 -2.29 30.05 -15.65
C TRP A 77 -2.52 29.35 -14.30
N ALA A 78 -1.55 29.38 -13.37
CA ALA A 78 -1.66 28.80 -12.04
C ALA A 78 -1.46 29.86 -10.96
N LEU A 79 -1.93 29.56 -9.77
CA LEU A 79 -1.71 30.37 -8.56
C LEU A 79 -0.56 29.78 -7.77
N ASP A 80 0.30 30.62 -7.26
CA ASP A 80 1.35 30.20 -6.32
C ASP A 80 0.69 29.72 -5.02
N TYR A 81 1.04 28.49 -4.59
CA TYR A 81 0.44 27.84 -3.41
C TYR A 81 0.73 28.63 -2.14
N GLU A 82 1.98 29.04 -1.92
CA GLU A 82 2.36 29.75 -0.68
C GLU A 82 1.68 31.10 -0.59
N GLN A 83 1.57 31.83 -1.71
CA GLN A 83 0.85 33.09 -1.74
C GLN A 83 -0.65 32.89 -1.47
N ALA A 84 -1.25 31.85 -2.03
CA ALA A 84 -2.65 31.51 -1.80
C ALA A 84 -2.89 31.06 -0.33
N ALA A 85 -1.93 30.38 0.28
CA ALA A 85 -2.02 29.88 1.67
C ALA A 85 -1.83 30.98 2.73
N ILE A 86 -1.12 32.08 2.39
CA ILE A 86 -0.90 33.22 3.29
C ILE A 86 -2.13 34.15 3.36
N ASP A 87 -3.04 34.06 2.42
CA ASP A 87 -4.26 34.89 2.39
C ASP A 87 -5.11 34.59 3.63
N ASP A 88 -5.13 35.55 4.57
CA ASP A 88 -5.74 35.44 5.91
C ASP A 88 -7.29 35.50 5.89
N ARG A 89 -7.90 35.42 4.71
CA ARG A 89 -9.35 35.38 4.56
C ARG A 89 -9.88 34.02 4.95
N SER A 90 -10.57 33.95 6.11
CA SER A 90 -11.34 32.77 6.45
C SER A 90 -12.43 32.54 5.39
N ALA A 91 -12.38 31.38 4.73
CA ALA A 91 -13.46 30.97 3.84
C ALA A 91 -14.37 30.04 4.65
N ASP A 92 -15.53 30.54 5.03
CA ASP A 92 -16.61 29.68 5.52
C ASP A 92 -17.24 28.97 4.32
N ALA A 93 -17.23 27.65 4.36
CA ALA A 93 -17.94 26.87 3.35
C ALA A 93 -19.45 27.16 3.46
N PRO A 94 -20.17 27.41 2.35
CA PRO A 94 -21.61 27.70 2.39
C PRO A 94 -22.46 26.47 2.75
N TRP A 95 -21.85 25.35 3.06
CA TRP A 95 -22.49 24.09 3.46
C TRP A 95 -21.91 23.57 4.78
N ALA A 96 -22.71 22.82 5.53
CA ALA A 96 -22.27 22.15 6.73
C ALA A 96 -21.40 20.94 6.36
N ARG A 97 -20.30 20.75 7.08
CA ARG A 97 -19.49 19.52 7.01
C ARG A 97 -20.21 18.39 7.73
N THR A 98 -20.11 17.19 7.17
CA THR A 98 -20.70 15.99 7.75
C THR A 98 -19.72 14.83 7.73
N GLY A 99 -19.97 13.77 8.51
CA GLY A 99 -19.24 12.53 8.42
C GLY A 99 -19.41 11.79 7.08
N ASP A 100 -20.42 12.20 6.30
CA ASP A 100 -20.71 11.67 4.96
C ASP A 100 -19.83 12.27 3.86
N ASP A 101 -19.10 13.35 4.15
CA ASP A 101 -18.16 13.93 3.19
C ASP A 101 -17.10 12.90 2.79
N LEU A 102 -16.66 12.94 1.52
CA LEU A 102 -15.87 11.86 0.94
C LEU A 102 -14.38 12.17 0.87
N LEU A 103 -13.62 11.08 0.82
CA LEU A 103 -12.27 11.00 0.29
C LEU A 103 -12.26 9.97 -0.85
N LEU A 104 -11.66 10.30 -1.99
CA LEU A 104 -11.44 9.36 -3.08
C LEU A 104 -9.98 8.89 -3.09
N ILE A 105 -9.77 7.59 -3.00
CA ILE A 105 -8.45 6.97 -3.18
C ILE A 105 -8.44 6.22 -4.51
N TYR A 106 -7.82 6.82 -5.53
CA TYR A 106 -7.60 6.14 -6.80
C TYR A 106 -6.49 5.11 -6.67
N THR A 107 -6.81 3.88 -7.04
CA THR A 107 -5.87 2.76 -7.01
C THR A 107 -5.72 2.17 -8.40
N GLY A 108 -4.47 1.88 -8.80
CA GLY A 108 -4.22 1.08 -10.00
C GLY A 108 -4.72 -0.35 -9.77
N GLY A 109 -5.66 -0.79 -10.59
CA GLY A 109 -6.06 -2.19 -10.65
C GLY A 109 -5.12 -2.99 -11.55
N THR A 110 -5.03 -4.30 -11.33
CA THR A 110 -4.33 -5.23 -12.24
C THR A 110 -4.97 -5.31 -13.63
N THR A 111 -6.18 -4.76 -13.77
CA THR A 111 -6.98 -4.82 -15.00
C THR A 111 -7.67 -3.48 -15.27
N GLY A 112 -7.01 -2.57 -15.99
CA GLY A 112 -7.64 -1.36 -16.52
C GLY A 112 -7.25 -0.06 -15.79
N MET A 113 -8.01 1.02 -16.06
CA MET A 113 -7.77 2.35 -15.51
C MET A 113 -7.99 2.41 -13.99
N PRO A 114 -7.27 3.30 -13.27
CA PRO A 114 -7.42 3.46 -11.83
C PRO A 114 -8.86 3.76 -11.43
N LYS A 115 -9.30 3.23 -10.29
CA LYS A 115 -10.65 3.40 -9.75
C LYS A 115 -10.62 4.14 -8.42
N GLY A 116 -11.52 5.09 -8.24
CA GLY A 116 -11.64 5.89 -7.02
C GLY A 116 -12.45 5.18 -5.94
N VAL A 117 -11.78 4.67 -4.92
CA VAL A 117 -12.43 4.09 -3.73
C VAL A 117 -13.02 5.21 -2.89
N MET A 118 -14.33 5.16 -2.62
CA MET A 118 -15.07 6.20 -1.90
C MET A 118 -15.12 5.90 -0.41
N TRP A 119 -14.37 6.66 0.38
CA TRP A 119 -14.47 6.63 1.83
C TRP A 119 -15.31 7.79 2.36
N ARG A 120 -16.32 7.51 3.19
CA ARG A 120 -16.88 8.54 4.07
C ARG A 120 -15.83 8.90 5.11
N GLN A 121 -15.67 10.18 5.42
CA GLN A 121 -14.65 10.64 6.37
C GLN A 121 -14.83 10.00 7.75
N GLU A 122 -16.08 9.88 8.23
CA GLU A 122 -16.37 9.23 9.51
C GLU A 122 -15.95 7.75 9.51
N ASP A 123 -16.33 6.98 8.48
CA ASP A 123 -15.98 5.56 8.39
C ASP A 123 -14.47 5.36 8.30
N LEU A 124 -13.76 6.20 7.53
CA LEU A 124 -12.31 6.14 7.47
C LEU A 124 -11.67 6.43 8.83
N MET A 125 -12.11 7.49 9.51
CA MET A 125 -11.59 7.85 10.84
C MET A 125 -11.80 6.70 11.84
N LEU A 126 -12.99 6.10 11.87
CA LEU A 126 -13.31 4.99 12.78
C LEU A 126 -12.53 3.72 12.43
N ALA A 127 -12.35 3.42 11.13
CA ALA A 127 -11.51 2.31 10.68
C ALA A 127 -10.03 2.49 11.09
N LEU A 128 -9.48 3.69 10.94
CA LEU A 128 -8.10 4.01 11.33
C LEU A 128 -7.91 4.01 12.86
N ASP A 129 -8.95 4.36 13.61
CA ASP A 129 -8.90 4.40 15.07
C ASP A 129 -9.13 3.02 15.74
N ALA A 130 -9.69 2.06 15.00
CA ALA A 130 -10.04 0.74 15.54
C ALA A 130 -8.83 -0.03 16.12
N GLY A 131 -7.61 0.24 15.62
CA GLY A 131 -6.36 -0.32 16.13
C GLY A 131 -5.80 0.39 17.37
N ASN A 132 -6.35 1.52 17.77
CA ASN A 132 -5.85 2.29 18.90
C ASN A 132 -6.25 1.65 20.24
N ARG A 133 -5.31 1.63 21.21
CA ARG A 133 -5.59 1.12 22.57
C ARG A 133 -6.69 1.91 23.29
N ARG A 134 -6.95 3.14 22.87
CA ARG A 134 -8.01 4.02 23.41
C ARG A 134 -8.73 4.66 22.22
N PRO A 135 -9.69 3.97 21.61
CA PRO A 135 -10.41 4.47 20.45
C PRO A 135 -11.09 5.82 20.72
N LEU A 136 -11.17 6.66 19.70
CA LEU A 136 -11.95 7.89 19.73
C LEU A 136 -13.42 7.52 19.93
N THR A 137 -14.03 8.02 20.97
CA THR A 137 -15.49 7.94 21.08
C THR A 137 -16.06 9.07 20.21
N PRO A 138 -16.92 8.78 19.22
CA PRO A 138 -17.62 9.82 18.49
C PRO A 138 -18.30 10.75 19.48
N ARG A 139 -17.97 12.04 19.46
CA ARG A 139 -18.60 13.02 20.34
C ARG A 139 -19.50 13.92 19.51
N PRO A 140 -20.74 14.15 19.96
CA PRO A 140 -21.64 15.12 19.33
C PRO A 140 -21.10 16.56 19.43
N ASP A 141 -20.16 16.84 20.33
CA ASP A 141 -19.64 18.17 20.62
C ASP A 141 -18.37 18.43 19.81
N ALA A 142 -18.51 18.85 18.58
CA ALA A 142 -17.42 19.12 17.61
C ALA A 142 -16.44 20.24 18.02
N GLY A 143 -16.28 20.57 19.27
CA GLY A 143 -15.37 21.62 19.75
C GLY A 143 -14.38 21.22 20.82
N VAL A 144 -14.49 19.99 21.36
CA VAL A 144 -13.59 19.53 22.44
C VAL A 144 -12.49 18.67 21.83
N LEU A 145 -11.26 19.19 21.83
CA LEU A 145 -10.06 18.39 21.53
C LEU A 145 -10.06 17.17 22.46
N ASP A 146 -9.97 15.99 21.88
CA ASP A 146 -9.76 14.77 22.66
C ASP A 146 -8.48 14.96 23.49
N SER A 147 -8.53 14.55 24.76
CA SER A 147 -7.40 14.65 25.69
C SER A 147 -6.14 13.92 25.20
N ARG A 148 -6.26 13.04 24.22
CA ARG A 148 -5.15 12.33 23.57
C ARG A 148 -4.42 13.23 22.60
N SER A 149 -5.14 14.04 21.83
CA SER A 149 -4.55 15.00 20.88
C SER A 149 -4.02 16.27 21.56
N ALA A 150 -4.38 16.51 22.83
CA ALA A 150 -3.90 17.62 23.63
C ALA A 150 -2.44 17.46 24.12
N LYS A 151 -1.89 16.23 24.02
CA LYS A 151 -0.48 15.94 24.38
C LYS A 151 0.30 15.66 23.10
N PRO A 152 1.60 16.03 23.04
CA PRO A 152 2.46 15.66 21.93
C PRO A 152 2.42 14.15 21.69
N GLY A 153 1.96 13.75 20.53
CA GLY A 153 1.96 12.36 20.07
C GLY A 153 3.28 11.97 19.41
N PRO A 154 3.35 10.77 18.81
CA PRO A 154 4.58 10.27 18.20
C PRO A 154 4.98 11.07 16.95
N ARG A 155 6.27 11.06 16.64
CA ARG A 155 6.82 11.54 15.37
C ARG A 155 6.80 10.38 14.40
N ASN A 156 5.98 10.50 13.36
CA ASN A 156 5.81 9.47 12.33
C ASN A 156 6.50 9.88 11.04
N LEU A 157 7.26 8.94 10.45
CA LEU A 157 7.87 9.09 9.14
C LEU A 157 7.21 8.11 8.17
N PRO A 158 6.24 8.55 7.33
CA PRO A 158 5.73 7.75 6.24
C PRO A 158 6.75 7.73 5.11
N ALA A 159 7.58 6.68 5.05
CA ALA A 159 8.50 6.46 3.94
C ALA A 159 7.76 5.97 2.69
N ALA A 160 6.61 5.31 2.86
CA ALA A 160 5.68 5.07 1.76
C ALA A 160 5.08 6.40 1.28
N PRO A 161 4.94 6.61 -0.05
CA PRO A 161 4.38 7.86 -0.59
C PRO A 161 2.97 8.15 -0.04
N LEU A 162 2.73 9.42 0.34
CA LEU A 162 1.43 9.88 0.89
C LEU A 162 0.26 9.75 -0.09
N MET A 163 0.53 9.63 -1.39
CA MET A 163 -0.52 9.38 -2.38
C MET A 163 -1.08 7.95 -2.35
N HIS A 164 -0.49 7.05 -1.58
CA HIS A 164 -0.96 5.68 -1.38
C HIS A 164 -1.53 5.47 0.02
N GLY A 165 -2.49 4.55 0.15
CA GLY A 165 -3.14 4.26 1.43
C GLY A 165 -2.15 3.99 2.57
N THR A 166 -1.08 3.23 2.34
CA THR A 166 -0.06 2.94 3.37
C THR A 166 0.54 4.22 3.94
N GLY A 167 0.96 5.17 3.11
CA GLY A 167 1.51 6.44 3.59
C GLY A 167 0.46 7.35 4.21
N LEU A 168 -0.66 7.58 3.49
CA LEU A 168 -1.69 8.51 3.92
C LEU A 168 -2.40 8.05 5.20
N PHE A 169 -2.86 6.82 5.24
CA PHE A 169 -3.64 6.31 6.37
C PHE A 169 -2.80 6.23 7.65
N ASN A 170 -1.51 5.84 7.56
CA ASN A 170 -0.62 5.89 8.72
C ASN A 170 -0.35 7.33 9.18
N ALA A 171 -0.18 8.27 8.25
CA ALA A 171 -0.04 9.68 8.59
C ALA A 171 -1.30 10.22 9.30
N MET A 172 -2.49 9.93 8.76
CA MET A 172 -3.76 10.31 9.37
C MET A 172 -3.95 9.72 10.77
N SER A 173 -3.74 8.40 10.95
CA SER A 173 -3.79 7.75 12.26
C SER A 173 -2.87 8.41 13.28
N ASN A 174 -1.67 8.79 12.86
CA ASN A 174 -0.72 9.45 13.76
C ASN A 174 -1.17 10.87 14.15
N LEU A 175 -1.70 11.63 13.20
CA LEU A 175 -2.21 12.99 13.47
C LEU A 175 -3.43 12.96 14.40
N MET A 176 -4.29 11.94 14.29
CA MET A 176 -5.47 11.75 15.16
C MET A 176 -5.10 11.60 16.64
N VAL A 177 -3.91 11.15 16.95
CA VAL A 177 -3.42 11.02 18.34
C VAL A 177 -2.48 12.15 18.77
N GLY A 178 -2.52 13.27 18.06
CA GLY A 178 -1.69 14.45 18.37
C GLY A 178 -0.23 14.33 17.94
N GLY A 179 0.09 13.40 17.04
CA GLY A 179 1.43 13.20 16.49
C GLY A 179 1.81 14.25 15.45
N CYS A 180 3.05 14.20 15.02
CA CYS A 180 3.53 15.00 13.90
C CYS A 180 4.11 14.11 12.79
N ILE A 181 4.10 14.63 11.57
CA ILE A 181 4.61 13.93 10.39
C ILE A 181 5.97 14.51 10.02
N VAL A 182 6.95 13.61 9.91
CA VAL A 182 8.30 13.91 9.40
C VAL A 182 8.35 13.40 7.96
N THR A 183 8.74 14.26 7.02
CA THR A 183 8.85 13.89 5.60
C THR A 183 10.31 13.95 5.16
N LEU A 184 10.70 13.06 4.24
CA LEU A 184 11.98 13.14 3.56
C LEU A 184 11.97 14.31 2.56
N ALA A 185 13.12 14.93 2.36
CA ALA A 185 13.29 16.03 1.40
C ALA A 185 13.61 15.51 -0.01
N GLY A 186 14.24 14.34 -0.11
CA GLY A 186 14.61 13.70 -1.36
C GLY A 186 13.41 13.29 -2.21
N ARG A 187 13.58 13.36 -3.54
CA ARG A 187 12.53 12.95 -4.50
C ARG A 187 12.47 11.45 -4.72
N ASN A 188 13.54 10.76 -4.42
CA ASN A 188 13.66 9.31 -4.50
C ASN A 188 13.90 8.74 -3.11
N PHE A 189 13.52 7.49 -2.90
CA PHE A 189 13.84 6.80 -1.66
C PHE A 189 15.37 6.63 -1.55
N ASP A 190 15.93 7.17 -0.48
CA ASP A 190 17.32 6.99 -0.07
C ASP A 190 17.35 6.46 1.38
N PRO A 191 17.87 5.24 1.61
CA PRO A 191 17.94 4.68 2.96
C PRO A 191 18.85 5.46 3.90
N ILE A 192 19.87 6.16 3.37
CA ILE A 192 20.78 6.99 4.18
C ILE A 192 20.03 8.23 4.68
N GLU A 193 19.37 8.98 3.78
CA GLU A 193 18.53 10.11 4.16
C GLU A 193 17.48 9.71 5.20
N LEU A 194 16.85 8.55 5.00
CA LEU A 194 15.84 8.03 5.92
C LEU A 194 16.44 7.78 7.32
N LEU A 195 17.57 7.09 7.40
CA LEU A 195 18.24 6.76 8.67
C LEU A 195 18.78 7.99 9.37
N ASP A 196 19.40 8.94 8.64
CA ASP A 196 19.81 10.24 9.15
C ASP A 196 18.60 10.99 9.73
N THR A 197 17.47 11.02 9.00
CA THR A 197 16.22 11.66 9.46
C THR A 197 15.66 11.00 10.72
N ILE A 198 15.68 9.66 10.83
CA ILE A 198 15.22 8.95 12.04
C ILE A 198 16.06 9.37 13.24
N SER A 199 17.37 9.38 13.09
CA SER A 199 18.33 9.76 14.15
C SER A 199 18.15 11.22 14.57
N ASP A 200 18.17 12.16 13.60
CA ASP A 200 18.15 13.59 13.86
C ASP A 200 16.80 14.09 14.38
N ARG A 201 15.70 13.59 13.82
CA ARG A 201 14.35 14.01 14.18
C ARG A 201 13.74 13.17 15.28
N GLN A 202 14.47 12.17 15.80
CA GLN A 202 13.99 11.28 16.86
C GLN A 202 12.62 10.67 16.51
N VAL A 203 12.53 10.06 15.33
CA VAL A 203 11.32 9.43 14.80
C VAL A 203 10.92 8.26 15.70
N ASN A 204 9.63 8.14 16.02
CA ASN A 204 9.11 7.10 16.90
C ASN A 204 8.44 5.96 16.11
N THR A 205 7.79 6.31 15.01
CA THR A 205 7.06 5.36 14.17
C THR A 205 7.38 5.62 12.70
N MET A 206 7.40 4.55 11.91
CA MET A 206 7.65 4.63 10.48
C MET A 206 6.70 3.71 9.72
N SER A 207 6.31 4.08 8.51
CA SER A 207 5.56 3.20 7.63
C SER A 207 6.20 3.10 6.25
N PHE A 208 6.26 1.87 5.71
CA PHE A 208 6.82 1.60 4.39
C PHE A 208 6.16 0.37 3.72
N VAL A 209 6.73 -0.11 2.61
CA VAL A 209 6.16 -1.18 1.78
C VAL A 209 7.17 -2.32 1.64
N GLY A 210 7.10 -3.27 2.59
CA GLY A 210 7.80 -4.56 2.55
C GLY A 210 9.31 -4.49 2.28
N ASP A 211 9.81 -5.54 1.65
CA ASP A 211 11.23 -5.71 1.34
C ASP A 211 11.79 -4.65 0.38
N ALA A 212 10.95 -4.00 -0.41
CA ALA A 212 11.39 -2.93 -1.31
C ALA A 212 12.05 -1.76 -0.55
N PHE A 213 11.63 -1.52 0.68
CA PHE A 213 12.21 -0.53 1.59
C PHE A 213 13.10 -1.21 2.65
N GLY A 214 12.64 -2.31 3.22
CA GLY A 214 13.31 -2.99 4.33
C GLY A 214 14.72 -3.47 3.98
N LYS A 215 14.92 -4.10 2.82
CA LYS A 215 16.24 -4.60 2.39
C LYS A 215 17.28 -3.48 2.16
N PRO A 216 16.97 -2.36 1.46
CA PRO A 216 17.92 -1.25 1.37
C PRO A 216 18.27 -0.63 2.72
N ILE A 217 17.29 -0.47 3.63
CA ILE A 217 17.54 0.03 4.99
C ILE A 217 18.48 -0.92 5.75
N LEU A 218 18.20 -2.22 5.72
CA LEU A 218 19.03 -3.22 6.40
C LEU A 218 20.45 -3.22 5.85
N ARG A 219 20.62 -3.15 4.53
CA ARG A 219 21.97 -3.09 3.92
C ARG A 219 22.76 -1.85 4.36
N ALA A 220 22.12 -0.71 4.52
CA ALA A 220 22.77 0.49 5.02
C ALA A 220 23.20 0.32 6.49
N LEU A 221 22.31 -0.24 7.32
CA LEU A 221 22.61 -0.52 8.73
C LEU A 221 23.74 -1.57 8.90
N ASP A 222 23.76 -2.62 8.08
CA ASP A 222 24.81 -3.64 8.11
C ASP A 222 26.17 -3.08 7.65
N ALA A 223 26.16 -2.11 6.72
CA ALA A 223 27.38 -1.46 6.22
C ALA A 223 27.99 -0.48 7.27
N GLU A 224 27.16 0.22 8.02
CA GLU A 224 27.59 1.23 9.01
C GLU A 224 26.80 1.05 10.33
N PRO A 225 27.03 -0.03 11.13
CA PRO A 225 26.16 -0.40 12.25
C PRO A 225 26.04 0.66 13.37
N ASP A 226 27.09 1.46 13.59
CA ASP A 226 27.18 2.43 14.69
C ASP A 226 26.87 3.86 14.25
N ARG A 227 26.52 4.07 13.00
CA ARG A 227 26.33 5.42 12.45
C ARG A 227 25.07 6.10 12.96
N TRP A 228 23.98 5.36 13.15
CA TRP A 228 22.66 5.92 13.44
C TRP A 228 22.13 5.55 14.83
N ASN A 229 21.55 6.52 15.51
CA ASN A 229 20.85 6.27 16.76
C ASN A 229 19.37 5.94 16.49
N LEU A 230 19.01 4.67 16.53
CA LEU A 230 17.64 4.20 16.33
C LEU A 230 16.84 4.04 17.64
N SER A 231 17.35 4.50 18.78
CA SER A 231 16.73 4.29 20.10
C SER A 231 15.34 4.94 20.23
N SER A 232 15.03 5.94 19.42
CA SER A 232 13.71 6.58 19.38
C SER A 232 12.67 5.79 18.61
N LEU A 233 13.09 4.96 17.63
CA LEU A 233 12.19 4.20 16.75
C LEU A 233 11.60 3.01 17.52
N ARG A 234 10.28 2.97 17.63
CA ARG A 234 9.53 1.96 18.39
C ARG A 234 8.68 1.05 17.53
N VAL A 235 8.13 1.58 16.43
CA VAL A 235 7.20 0.84 15.60
C VAL A 235 7.51 1.06 14.12
N ILE A 236 7.57 -0.03 13.38
CA ILE A 236 7.49 -0.01 11.91
C ILE A 236 6.18 -0.67 11.50
N VAL A 237 5.41 0.00 10.65
CA VAL A 237 4.23 -0.57 10.00
C VAL A 237 4.57 -0.84 8.53
N SER A 238 4.48 -2.09 8.11
CA SER A 238 4.63 -2.49 6.71
C SER A 238 3.30 -2.96 6.14
N SER A 239 2.98 -2.58 4.92
CA SER A 239 1.76 -3.02 4.24
C SER A 239 1.93 -2.99 2.72
N GLY A 240 1.12 -3.77 2.01
CA GLY A 240 0.97 -3.70 0.55
C GLY A 240 1.87 -4.62 -0.26
N VAL A 241 2.99 -5.07 0.29
CA VAL A 241 3.91 -6.07 -0.30
C VAL A 241 4.50 -6.90 0.83
N MET A 242 4.92 -8.12 0.52
CA MET A 242 5.55 -9.02 1.46
C MET A 242 6.77 -8.39 2.16
N PHE A 243 6.88 -8.67 3.46
CA PHE A 243 8.01 -8.29 4.28
C PHE A 243 8.63 -9.55 4.90
N SER A 244 9.77 -9.95 4.37
CA SER A 244 10.41 -11.24 4.68
C SER A 244 10.88 -11.34 6.13
N ALA A 245 10.86 -12.56 6.66
CA ALA A 245 11.30 -12.87 8.01
C ALA A 245 12.76 -12.45 8.23
N ASP A 246 13.63 -12.72 7.25
CA ASP A 246 15.07 -12.40 7.35
C ASP A 246 15.31 -10.90 7.45
N THR A 247 14.58 -10.10 6.65
CA THR A 247 14.69 -8.64 6.71
C THR A 247 14.19 -8.09 8.05
N LYS A 248 13.07 -8.62 8.57
CA LYS A 248 12.55 -8.26 9.90
C LYS A 248 13.55 -8.55 11.00
N GLN A 249 14.10 -9.77 11.04
CA GLN A 249 15.11 -10.17 12.01
C GLN A 249 16.38 -9.34 11.89
N GLY A 250 16.77 -9.01 10.65
CA GLY A 250 17.90 -8.12 10.40
C GLY A 250 17.72 -6.75 11.05
N LEU A 251 16.57 -6.11 10.83
CA LEU A 251 16.25 -4.81 11.43
C LEU A 251 16.19 -4.86 12.97
N LEU A 252 15.65 -5.95 13.53
CA LEU A 252 15.57 -6.14 14.98
C LEU A 252 16.95 -6.31 15.63
N ARG A 253 17.97 -6.83 14.91
CA ARG A 253 19.37 -6.84 15.43
C ARG A 253 19.92 -5.44 15.67
N HIS A 254 19.60 -4.48 14.78
CA HIS A 254 20.02 -3.08 14.89
C HIS A 254 19.15 -2.26 15.85
N ALA A 255 17.88 -2.66 16.04
CA ALA A 255 16.91 -1.96 16.89
C ALA A 255 16.11 -2.97 17.74
N PRO A 256 16.67 -3.52 18.85
CA PRO A 256 16.06 -4.59 19.63
C PRO A 256 14.71 -4.23 20.28
N ASN A 257 14.48 -2.93 20.52
CA ASN A 257 13.22 -2.45 21.10
C ASN A 257 12.13 -2.14 20.08
N LEU A 258 12.40 -2.44 18.80
CA LEU A 258 11.49 -2.21 17.70
C LEU A 258 10.38 -3.28 17.69
N VAL A 259 9.17 -2.84 17.40
CA VAL A 259 8.03 -3.70 17.07
C VAL A 259 7.71 -3.51 15.59
N ILE A 260 7.70 -4.59 14.84
CA ILE A 260 7.35 -4.58 13.42
C ILE A 260 5.93 -5.12 13.28
N VAL A 261 5.04 -4.31 12.72
CA VAL A 261 3.65 -4.65 12.43
C VAL A 261 3.51 -4.83 10.92
N ASP A 262 3.29 -6.06 10.50
CA ASP A 262 2.94 -6.39 9.11
C ASP A 262 1.43 -6.34 8.98
N SER A 263 0.90 -5.45 8.18
CA SER A 263 -0.53 -5.17 8.09
C SER A 263 -1.07 -5.56 6.71
N LEU A 264 -1.98 -6.53 6.69
CA LEU A 264 -2.78 -6.84 5.52
C LEU A 264 -3.91 -5.83 5.39
N GLY A 265 -3.95 -5.15 4.28
CA GLY A 265 -4.99 -4.18 3.96
C GLY A 265 -4.91 -3.73 2.51
N SER A 266 -5.96 -3.05 2.10
CA SER A 266 -6.04 -2.41 0.78
C SER A 266 -6.76 -1.06 0.90
N SER A 267 -6.87 -0.32 -0.19
CA SER A 267 -7.67 0.92 -0.21
C SER A 267 -9.15 0.65 0.06
N GLU A 268 -9.63 -0.55 -0.23
CA GLU A 268 -11.00 -1.02 -0.01
C GLU A 268 -11.23 -1.58 1.40
N ALA A 269 -10.15 -1.86 2.15
CA ALA A 269 -10.25 -2.57 3.42
C ALA A 269 -9.02 -2.28 4.30
N VAL A 270 -9.16 -1.41 5.27
CA VAL A 270 -8.06 -1.02 6.17
C VAL A 270 -7.92 -2.07 7.29
N ALA A 271 -6.66 -2.45 7.61
CA ALA A 271 -6.30 -3.27 8.76
C ALA A 271 -7.10 -4.58 8.91
N MET A 272 -7.25 -5.32 7.81
CA MET A 272 -7.94 -6.62 7.82
C MET A 272 -7.28 -7.64 8.74
N ALA A 273 -5.96 -7.73 8.70
CA ALA A 273 -5.20 -8.66 9.53
C ALA A 273 -3.81 -8.10 9.83
N GLN A 274 -3.19 -8.59 10.88
CA GLN A 274 -1.87 -8.11 11.31
C GLN A 274 -1.01 -9.28 11.78
N ASN A 275 0.30 -9.13 11.58
CA ASN A 275 1.33 -9.93 12.22
C ASN A 275 2.31 -9.00 12.93
N THR A 276 2.64 -9.30 14.18
CA THR A 276 3.55 -8.49 14.99
C THR A 276 4.80 -9.29 15.30
N THR A 277 5.96 -8.72 14.96
CA THR A 277 7.28 -9.30 15.21
C THR A 277 8.07 -8.41 16.16
N SER A 278 8.69 -9.00 17.17
CA SER A 278 9.64 -8.36 18.10
C SER A 278 10.90 -9.22 18.24
N ALA A 279 11.93 -8.72 18.92
CA ALA A 279 13.19 -9.44 19.11
C ALA A 279 13.02 -10.81 19.81
N ASP A 280 12.04 -10.92 20.70
CA ASP A 280 11.76 -12.15 21.47
C ASP A 280 10.76 -13.08 20.76
N GLY A 281 10.23 -12.71 19.60
CA GLY A 281 9.19 -13.42 18.86
C GLY A 281 9.67 -14.10 17.59
N SER A 282 9.02 -15.20 17.19
CA SER A 282 9.20 -15.79 15.87
C SER A 282 8.56 -14.87 14.81
N SER A 283 9.19 -14.81 13.65
CA SER A 283 8.71 -14.05 12.52
C SER A 283 8.38 -15.01 11.39
N ASP A 284 7.09 -15.15 11.11
CA ASP A 284 6.65 -15.87 9.91
C ASP A 284 6.20 -14.87 8.85
N THR A 285 6.50 -15.16 7.59
CA THR A 285 6.04 -14.37 6.45
C THR A 285 4.63 -14.83 6.02
N ALA A 286 3.80 -13.91 5.51
CA ALA A 286 2.45 -14.18 5.00
C ALA A 286 1.47 -14.85 5.98
N ARG A 287 1.77 -14.87 7.28
CA ARG A 287 0.91 -15.36 8.35
C ARG A 287 0.34 -14.19 9.15
N PHE A 288 -0.97 -14.19 9.34
CA PHE A 288 -1.67 -13.07 9.95
C PHE A 288 -2.71 -13.54 10.97
N MET A 289 -2.94 -12.70 11.97
CA MET A 289 -4.12 -12.81 12.83
C MET A 289 -5.20 -11.87 12.31
N LEU A 290 -6.42 -12.39 12.14
CA LEU A 290 -7.56 -11.60 11.69
C LEU A 290 -7.95 -10.55 12.73
N GLY A 291 -8.31 -9.37 12.27
CA GLY A 291 -8.99 -8.38 13.08
C GLY A 291 -10.40 -8.84 13.50
N PRO A 292 -11.00 -8.19 14.50
CA PRO A 292 -12.30 -8.61 15.05
C PRO A 292 -13.46 -8.53 14.05
N ASN A 293 -13.33 -7.71 13.03
CA ASN A 293 -14.32 -7.51 11.98
C ASN A 293 -13.96 -8.23 10.68
N THR A 294 -12.91 -9.05 10.69
CA THR A 294 -12.40 -9.73 9.49
C THR A 294 -12.67 -11.23 9.57
N LYS A 295 -13.05 -11.80 8.44
CA LYS A 295 -13.31 -13.23 8.25
C LYS A 295 -12.69 -13.71 6.95
N VAL A 296 -12.52 -15.02 6.81
CA VAL A 296 -12.25 -15.67 5.52
C VAL A 296 -13.54 -16.35 5.09
N LEU A 297 -14.08 -15.92 3.95
CA LEU A 297 -15.39 -16.35 3.45
C LEU A 297 -15.24 -17.14 2.15
N THR A 298 -16.06 -18.17 2.01
CA THR A 298 -16.31 -18.86 0.74
C THR A 298 -16.99 -17.94 -0.28
N GLU A 299 -17.15 -18.38 -1.52
CA GLU A 299 -17.82 -17.58 -2.54
C GLU A 299 -19.29 -17.29 -2.23
N ASP A 300 -19.97 -18.19 -1.53
CA ASP A 300 -21.36 -18.06 -1.08
C ASP A 300 -21.51 -17.31 0.26
N GLY A 301 -20.40 -16.82 0.85
CA GLY A 301 -20.39 -15.98 2.06
C GLY A 301 -20.34 -16.75 3.37
N ARG A 302 -20.20 -18.07 3.36
CA ARG A 302 -19.99 -18.88 4.57
C ARG A 302 -18.57 -18.68 5.11
N GLU A 303 -18.44 -18.58 6.45
CA GLU A 303 -17.13 -18.51 7.10
C GLU A 303 -16.39 -19.85 7.00
N ILE A 304 -15.11 -19.81 6.63
CA ILE A 304 -14.20 -20.97 6.61
C ILE A 304 -13.98 -21.46 8.04
N VAL A 305 -14.14 -22.76 8.26
CA VAL A 305 -13.84 -23.39 9.55
C VAL A 305 -12.32 -23.50 9.70
N PRO A 306 -11.72 -23.01 10.81
CA PRO A 306 -10.30 -23.16 11.04
C PRO A 306 -9.83 -24.62 10.95
N GLY A 307 -8.75 -24.87 10.19
CA GLY A 307 -8.20 -26.19 9.94
C GLY A 307 -8.88 -26.99 8.83
N ALA A 308 -9.91 -26.45 8.20
CA ALA A 308 -10.49 -27.08 7.02
C ALA A 308 -9.55 -26.92 5.80
N ASP A 309 -9.50 -27.96 4.94
CA ASP A 309 -8.78 -27.90 3.67
C ASP A 309 -9.65 -27.18 2.61
N GLU A 310 -9.93 -25.91 2.88
CA GLU A 310 -10.78 -25.06 2.07
C GLU A 310 -10.16 -23.67 1.95
N LEU A 311 -10.30 -23.05 0.80
CA LEU A 311 -9.83 -21.71 0.52
C LEU A 311 -10.98 -20.71 0.51
N GLY A 312 -10.72 -19.50 1.01
CA GLY A 312 -11.70 -18.43 0.98
C GLY A 312 -11.08 -17.07 0.70
N ARG A 313 -11.94 -16.07 0.62
CA ARG A 313 -11.55 -14.67 0.40
C ARG A 313 -11.55 -13.92 1.73
N VAL A 314 -10.49 -13.16 1.97
CA VAL A 314 -10.44 -12.28 3.14
C VAL A 314 -11.47 -11.16 2.99
N ALA A 315 -12.35 -11.01 3.96
CA ALA A 315 -13.46 -10.07 3.97
C ALA A 315 -13.50 -9.29 5.27
N ILE A 316 -13.81 -7.99 5.22
CA ILE A 316 -13.98 -7.15 6.41
C ILE A 316 -15.35 -6.48 6.39
N LYS A 317 -15.99 -6.37 7.56
CA LYS A 317 -17.26 -5.65 7.78
C LYS A 317 -17.06 -4.42 8.67
N GLY A 318 -18.12 -3.65 8.80
CA GLY A 318 -18.13 -2.43 9.63
C GLY A 318 -17.79 -1.19 8.80
N HIS A 319 -16.82 -0.40 9.27
CA HIS A 319 -16.42 0.85 8.60
C HIS A 319 -15.60 0.54 7.35
N THR A 320 -16.28 0.51 6.21
CA THR A 320 -15.71 0.19 4.89
C THR A 320 -16.15 1.22 3.85
N PRO A 321 -15.43 1.38 2.72
CA PRO A 321 -15.82 2.30 1.65
C PRO A 321 -17.23 2.02 1.15
N ILE A 322 -17.90 3.05 0.67
CA ILE A 322 -19.26 2.91 0.11
C ILE A 322 -19.27 2.29 -1.28
N GLY A 323 -18.16 2.33 -2.01
CA GLY A 323 -18.03 1.76 -3.34
C GLY A 323 -16.86 2.36 -4.12
N TYR A 324 -16.89 2.17 -5.44
CA TYR A 324 -16.02 2.86 -6.38
C TYR A 324 -16.80 3.97 -7.10
N TYR A 325 -16.19 5.13 -7.22
CA TYR A 325 -16.79 6.29 -7.86
C TYR A 325 -17.08 5.99 -9.34
N LYS A 326 -18.33 6.16 -9.76
CA LYS A 326 -18.82 5.88 -11.12
C LYS A 326 -18.56 4.46 -11.63
N ASP A 327 -18.47 3.46 -10.73
CA ASP A 327 -18.32 2.05 -11.11
C ASP A 327 -19.18 1.14 -10.21
N GLU A 328 -20.47 1.09 -10.50
CA GLU A 328 -21.46 0.31 -9.74
C GLU A 328 -21.18 -1.21 -9.85
N ALA A 329 -20.80 -1.68 -11.04
CA ALA A 329 -20.53 -3.09 -11.26
C ALA A 329 -19.36 -3.59 -10.41
N LYS A 330 -18.25 -2.85 -10.40
CA LYS A 330 -17.10 -3.18 -9.54
C LYS A 330 -17.43 -3.01 -8.07
N SER A 331 -18.23 -2.00 -7.72
CA SER A 331 -18.69 -1.80 -6.34
C SER A 331 -19.49 -3.00 -5.84
N ALA A 332 -20.46 -3.49 -6.62
CA ALA A 332 -21.24 -4.66 -6.26
C ALA A 332 -20.39 -5.94 -6.15
N ALA A 333 -19.39 -6.10 -7.02
CA ALA A 333 -18.49 -7.25 -6.99
C ALA A 333 -17.54 -7.25 -5.79
N THR A 334 -17.18 -6.07 -5.25
CA THR A 334 -16.23 -5.92 -4.13
C THR A 334 -16.94 -5.80 -2.80
N PHE A 335 -18.05 -5.08 -2.74
CA PHE A 335 -18.81 -4.82 -1.50
C PHE A 335 -20.09 -5.65 -1.51
N GLN A 336 -19.99 -6.89 -1.05
CA GLN A 336 -21.05 -7.89 -1.14
C GLN A 336 -21.90 -7.94 0.13
N MET A 337 -23.16 -8.37 -0.03
CA MET A 337 -24.07 -8.59 1.08
C MET A 337 -24.24 -10.10 1.34
N PHE A 338 -23.94 -10.54 2.55
CA PHE A 338 -24.22 -11.90 3.02
C PHE A 338 -24.99 -11.83 4.34
N ASP A 339 -26.12 -12.48 4.43
CA ASP A 339 -26.99 -12.52 5.63
C ASP A 339 -27.30 -11.13 6.21
N GLY A 340 -27.55 -10.16 5.35
CA GLY A 340 -27.83 -8.78 5.74
C GLY A 340 -26.61 -7.97 6.21
N VAL A 341 -25.41 -8.53 6.18
CA VAL A 341 -24.15 -7.88 6.52
C VAL A 341 -23.37 -7.50 5.28
N ARG A 342 -22.92 -6.24 5.22
CA ARG A 342 -22.08 -5.75 4.12
C ARG A 342 -20.60 -6.02 4.41
N TRP A 343 -19.95 -6.66 3.44
CA TRP A 343 -18.54 -7.04 3.48
C TRP A 343 -17.76 -6.36 2.36
N SER A 344 -16.58 -5.85 2.66
CA SER A 344 -15.57 -5.49 1.67
C SER A 344 -14.67 -6.68 1.42
N ILE A 345 -14.59 -7.12 0.17
CA ILE A 345 -13.85 -8.31 -0.29
C ILE A 345 -12.92 -7.92 -1.42
N PRO A 346 -11.71 -7.40 -1.14
CA PRO A 346 -10.78 -6.88 -2.14
C PRO A 346 -10.25 -7.92 -3.13
N GLY A 347 -10.40 -9.22 -2.80
CA GLY A 347 -10.01 -10.33 -3.66
C GLY A 347 -8.76 -11.07 -3.22
N ASP A 348 -8.30 -10.84 -2.00
CA ASP A 348 -7.20 -11.58 -1.39
C ASP A 348 -7.70 -12.95 -0.91
N TRP A 349 -7.04 -14.02 -1.35
CA TRP A 349 -7.37 -15.41 -0.99
C TRP A 349 -6.50 -15.87 0.17
N ALA A 350 -7.07 -16.73 1.02
CA ALA A 350 -6.39 -17.23 2.20
C ALA A 350 -6.87 -18.64 2.58
N ARG A 351 -6.02 -19.32 3.35
CA ARG A 351 -6.33 -20.52 4.13
C ARG A 351 -6.32 -20.16 5.62
N VAL A 352 -7.13 -20.82 6.41
CA VAL A 352 -7.19 -20.64 7.86
C VAL A 352 -6.70 -21.91 8.54
N ASP A 353 -5.60 -21.83 9.30
CA ASP A 353 -5.07 -22.93 10.07
C ASP A 353 -5.96 -23.26 11.28
N ALA A 354 -5.75 -24.42 11.91
CA ALA A 354 -6.54 -24.88 13.05
C ALA A 354 -6.46 -23.94 14.28
N ASP A 355 -5.37 -23.19 14.42
CA ASP A 355 -5.20 -22.19 15.47
C ASP A 355 -5.81 -20.81 15.13
N GLY A 356 -6.44 -20.67 13.97
CA GLY A 356 -7.01 -19.43 13.47
C GLY A 356 -6.03 -18.50 12.72
N THR A 357 -4.76 -18.90 12.61
CA THR A 357 -3.80 -18.17 11.80
C THR A 357 -4.20 -18.22 10.33
N VAL A 358 -4.11 -17.07 9.66
CA VAL A 358 -4.45 -16.95 8.24
C VAL A 358 -3.18 -16.92 7.41
N HIS A 359 -3.12 -17.83 6.44
CA HIS A 359 -2.11 -17.83 5.40
C HIS A 359 -2.64 -17.10 4.17
N LEU A 360 -2.05 -15.96 3.86
CA LEU A 360 -2.35 -15.21 2.65
C LEU A 360 -1.74 -15.93 1.45
N LEU A 361 -2.57 -16.20 0.45
CA LEU A 361 -2.17 -16.87 -0.79
C LEU A 361 -2.00 -15.90 -1.96
N GLY A 362 -2.47 -14.64 -1.79
CA GLY A 362 -2.40 -13.60 -2.78
C GLY A 362 -3.74 -13.29 -3.47
N ARG A 363 -3.71 -12.50 -4.53
CA ARG A 363 -4.92 -12.05 -5.21
C ARG A 363 -5.39 -13.06 -6.25
N GLY A 364 -6.67 -13.40 -6.21
CA GLY A 364 -7.28 -14.37 -7.12
C GLY A 364 -7.18 -14.00 -8.62
N SER A 365 -7.04 -12.71 -8.94
CA SER A 365 -6.80 -12.23 -10.31
C SER A 365 -5.43 -12.59 -10.89
N GLN A 366 -4.50 -13.03 -10.05
CA GLN A 366 -3.14 -13.44 -10.42
C GLN A 366 -2.93 -14.95 -10.29
N CYS A 367 -3.96 -15.68 -9.82
CA CYS A 367 -3.92 -17.13 -9.69
C CYS A 367 -3.63 -17.79 -11.04
N ILE A 368 -2.61 -18.63 -11.08
CA ILE A 368 -2.19 -19.39 -12.27
C ILE A 368 -2.95 -20.72 -12.28
N ASN A 369 -3.70 -20.97 -13.35
CA ASN A 369 -4.41 -22.23 -13.53
C ASN A 369 -3.55 -23.18 -14.37
N THR A 370 -2.84 -24.09 -13.71
CA THR A 370 -1.93 -25.04 -14.37
C THR A 370 -2.42 -26.49 -14.21
N GLY A 371 -2.86 -27.09 -15.31
CA GLY A 371 -3.31 -28.48 -15.31
C GLY A 371 -4.52 -28.79 -14.42
N GLY A 372 -5.37 -27.80 -14.17
CA GLY A 372 -6.52 -27.91 -13.27
C GLY A 372 -6.23 -27.53 -11.81
N GLU A 373 -4.97 -27.29 -11.48
CA GLU A 373 -4.52 -26.84 -10.15
C GLU A 373 -4.38 -25.31 -10.10
N LYS A 374 -4.62 -24.73 -8.94
CA LYS A 374 -4.44 -23.29 -8.68
C LYS A 374 -3.10 -23.04 -8.01
N VAL A 375 -2.28 -22.18 -8.62
CA VAL A 375 -1.01 -21.72 -8.05
C VAL A 375 -1.07 -20.21 -7.84
N TYR A 376 -0.79 -19.79 -6.62
CA TYR A 376 -0.74 -18.37 -6.27
C TYR A 376 0.69 -17.88 -6.42
N PRO A 377 0.95 -16.85 -7.25
CA PRO A 377 2.30 -16.37 -7.51
C PRO A 377 3.11 -16.08 -6.25
N GLU A 378 2.50 -15.44 -5.26
CA GLU A 378 3.16 -14.97 -4.05
C GLU A 378 3.79 -16.11 -3.24
N GLU A 379 3.16 -17.29 -3.17
CA GLU A 379 3.74 -18.43 -2.43
C GLU A 379 5.02 -18.97 -3.11
N VAL A 380 5.07 -18.93 -4.44
CA VAL A 380 6.23 -19.36 -5.21
C VAL A 380 7.33 -18.30 -5.18
N GLU A 381 6.95 -17.02 -5.29
CA GLU A 381 7.86 -15.87 -5.14
C GLU A 381 8.54 -15.86 -3.77
N GLU A 382 7.77 -16.15 -2.71
CA GLU A 382 8.33 -16.27 -1.36
C GLU A 382 9.38 -17.38 -1.27
N ALA A 383 9.02 -18.56 -1.75
CA ALA A 383 9.97 -19.69 -1.76
C ALA A 383 11.25 -19.35 -2.54
N LEU A 384 11.12 -18.71 -3.72
CA LEU A 384 12.28 -18.29 -4.52
C LEU A 384 13.16 -17.27 -3.78
N LYS A 385 12.56 -16.30 -3.08
CA LYS A 385 13.28 -15.24 -2.36
C LYS A 385 14.06 -15.73 -1.13
N THR A 386 13.77 -16.92 -0.63
CA THR A 386 14.58 -17.55 0.45
C THR A 386 15.89 -18.11 -0.06
N HIS A 387 16.10 -18.21 -1.38
CA HIS A 387 17.35 -18.70 -1.95
C HIS A 387 18.47 -17.65 -1.86
N ALA A 388 19.67 -18.04 -1.40
CA ALA A 388 20.81 -17.15 -1.10
C ALA A 388 21.32 -16.33 -2.29
N SER A 389 20.99 -16.71 -3.53
CA SER A 389 21.40 -16.01 -4.75
C SER A 389 20.32 -15.13 -5.34
N VAL A 390 19.09 -15.12 -4.81
CA VAL A 390 17.95 -14.39 -5.33
C VAL A 390 17.82 -13.04 -4.64
N ALA A 391 17.84 -11.97 -5.43
CA ALA A 391 17.55 -10.61 -4.95
C ALA A 391 16.05 -10.36 -4.89
N ASP A 392 15.32 -10.73 -5.96
CA ASP A 392 13.89 -10.59 -6.08
C ASP A 392 13.33 -11.59 -7.09
N ALA A 393 12.03 -11.89 -6.99
CA ALA A 393 11.35 -12.81 -7.89
C ALA A 393 9.90 -12.36 -8.13
N ALA A 394 9.43 -12.62 -9.34
CA ALA A 394 8.03 -12.51 -9.73
C ALA A 394 7.60 -13.79 -10.45
N VAL A 395 6.36 -14.22 -10.25
CA VAL A 395 5.83 -15.44 -10.86
C VAL A 395 4.57 -15.14 -11.64
N VAL A 396 4.51 -15.62 -12.88
CA VAL A 396 3.40 -15.39 -13.81
C VAL A 396 2.94 -16.68 -14.47
N GLY A 397 1.68 -16.71 -14.91
CA GLY A 397 1.16 -17.76 -15.77
C GLY A 397 1.39 -17.42 -17.23
N VAL A 398 2.19 -18.21 -17.93
CA VAL A 398 2.38 -18.08 -19.39
C VAL A 398 1.51 -19.12 -20.08
N PRO A 399 0.87 -18.79 -21.23
CA PRO A 399 0.09 -19.76 -21.98
C PRO A 399 0.88 -21.05 -22.29
N ASP A 400 0.26 -22.21 -22.05
CA ASP A 400 0.86 -23.53 -22.24
C ASP A 400 -0.20 -24.47 -22.83
N GLU A 401 0.13 -25.15 -23.95
CA GLU A 401 -0.82 -26.02 -24.67
C GLU A 401 -1.31 -27.20 -23.83
N ARG A 402 -0.46 -27.72 -22.94
CA ARG A 402 -0.78 -28.91 -22.14
C ARG A 402 -1.48 -28.58 -20.82
N PHE A 403 -1.10 -27.47 -20.19
CA PHE A 403 -1.54 -27.14 -18.84
C PHE A 403 -2.47 -25.92 -18.78
N GLY A 404 -2.77 -25.30 -19.93
CA GLY A 404 -3.48 -24.02 -20.02
C GLY A 404 -2.56 -22.86 -19.66
N GLN A 405 -1.94 -22.89 -18.49
CA GLN A 405 -0.88 -21.97 -18.09
C GLN A 405 0.30 -22.75 -17.47
N ALA A 406 1.52 -22.33 -17.78
CA ALA A 406 2.74 -22.77 -17.12
C ALA A 406 3.20 -21.74 -16.07
N VAL A 407 3.54 -22.21 -14.89
CA VAL A 407 4.15 -21.39 -13.85
C VAL A 407 5.55 -20.97 -14.32
N THR A 408 5.77 -19.67 -14.51
CA THR A 408 7.04 -19.10 -15.00
C THR A 408 7.55 -18.07 -14.02
N ALA A 409 8.80 -18.21 -13.58
CA ALA A 409 9.44 -17.28 -12.68
C ALA A 409 10.35 -16.31 -13.43
N LEU A 410 10.26 -15.01 -13.13
CA LEU A 410 11.25 -14.01 -13.51
C LEU A 410 12.09 -13.70 -12.26
N VAL A 411 13.40 -13.83 -12.35
CA VAL A 411 14.29 -13.78 -11.17
C VAL A 411 15.40 -12.76 -11.38
N GLU A 412 15.53 -11.85 -10.43
CA GLU A 412 16.73 -11.03 -10.24
C GLU A 412 17.72 -11.75 -9.31
N THR A 413 18.95 -11.86 -9.71
CA THR A 413 20.03 -12.39 -8.85
C THR A 413 20.72 -11.28 -8.09
N LEU A 414 21.29 -11.63 -6.92
CA LEU A 414 22.16 -10.72 -6.18
C LEU A 414 23.40 -10.38 -7.01
N PRO A 415 23.95 -9.16 -6.92
CA PRO A 415 25.16 -8.77 -7.62
C PRO A 415 26.32 -9.74 -7.39
N GLY A 416 26.91 -10.23 -8.47
CA GLY A 416 28.02 -11.18 -8.44
C GLY A 416 27.64 -12.63 -8.06
N ARG A 417 26.35 -12.93 -7.93
CA ARG A 417 25.85 -14.30 -7.72
C ARG A 417 25.33 -14.87 -9.03
N THR A 418 25.59 -16.15 -9.23
CA THR A 418 25.02 -16.96 -10.32
C THR A 418 24.28 -18.14 -9.70
N VAL A 419 23.22 -18.56 -10.32
CA VAL A 419 22.42 -19.72 -9.94
C VAL A 419 21.76 -20.30 -11.18
N ASP A 420 21.63 -21.62 -11.23
CA ASP A 420 20.96 -22.29 -12.34
C ASP A 420 19.43 -22.36 -12.12
N ALA A 421 18.68 -22.33 -13.21
CA ALA A 421 17.22 -22.47 -13.17
C ALA A 421 16.77 -23.76 -12.47
N SER A 422 17.49 -24.86 -12.70
CA SER A 422 17.23 -26.16 -12.07
C SER A 422 17.43 -26.13 -10.55
N GLU A 423 18.40 -25.38 -10.06
CA GLU A 423 18.66 -25.20 -8.63
C GLU A 423 17.50 -24.44 -7.97
N LEU A 424 17.02 -23.37 -8.58
CA LEU A 424 15.86 -22.63 -8.08
C LEU A 424 14.58 -23.45 -8.09
N VAL A 425 14.33 -24.24 -9.14
CA VAL A 425 13.20 -25.16 -9.20
C VAL A 425 13.29 -26.22 -8.10
N ALA A 426 14.49 -26.80 -7.87
CA ALA A 426 14.72 -27.75 -6.78
C ALA A 426 14.48 -27.09 -5.42
N HIS A 427 14.96 -25.86 -5.22
CA HIS A 427 14.76 -25.10 -4.00
C HIS A 427 13.25 -24.88 -3.71
N VAL A 428 12.46 -24.45 -4.71
CA VAL A 428 11.00 -24.30 -4.53
C VAL A 428 10.35 -25.63 -4.13
N ARG A 429 10.79 -26.77 -4.71
CA ARG A 429 10.26 -28.11 -4.38
C ARG A 429 10.57 -28.58 -2.98
N LEU A 430 11.55 -28.01 -2.30
CA LEU A 430 11.80 -28.27 -0.87
C LEU A 430 10.72 -27.65 0.02
N HIS A 431 10.06 -26.60 -0.45
CA HIS A 431 9.11 -25.83 0.34
C HIS A 431 7.66 -25.98 -0.12
N LEU A 432 7.44 -26.28 -1.41
CA LEU A 432 6.11 -26.33 -2.02
C LEU A 432 5.89 -27.63 -2.81
N ALA A 433 4.62 -27.95 -3.02
CA ALA A 433 4.22 -29.11 -3.86
C ALA A 433 4.77 -28.97 -5.29
N ALA A 434 5.15 -30.08 -5.90
CA ALA A 434 5.86 -30.12 -7.18
C ALA A 434 5.13 -29.41 -8.34
N TYR A 435 3.79 -29.40 -8.34
CA TYR A 435 2.99 -28.73 -9.39
C TYR A 435 3.07 -27.20 -9.33
N LYS A 436 3.45 -26.65 -8.16
CA LYS A 436 3.65 -25.20 -7.94
C LYS A 436 5.01 -24.71 -8.42
N SER A 437 5.97 -25.63 -8.62
CA SER A 437 7.31 -25.24 -9.05
C SER A 437 7.29 -24.59 -10.44
N PRO A 438 8.08 -23.55 -10.67
CA PRO A 438 8.25 -22.97 -11.98
C PRO A 438 8.69 -24.02 -13.00
N LYS A 439 8.05 -24.03 -14.16
CA LYS A 439 8.48 -24.84 -15.31
C LYS A 439 9.61 -24.16 -16.05
N THR A 440 9.63 -22.84 -16.00
CA THR A 440 10.65 -22.00 -16.61
C THR A 440 11.07 -20.92 -15.65
N VAL A 441 12.37 -20.63 -15.62
CA VAL A 441 12.96 -19.49 -14.90
C VAL A 441 13.64 -18.59 -15.91
N VAL A 442 13.23 -17.33 -15.95
CA VAL A 442 13.80 -16.28 -16.78
C VAL A 442 14.60 -15.34 -15.89
N PHE A 443 15.90 -15.24 -16.12
CA PHE A 443 16.73 -14.29 -15.39
C PHE A 443 16.61 -12.90 -15.98
N VAL A 444 16.39 -11.90 -15.15
CA VAL A 444 16.19 -10.50 -15.54
C VAL A 444 17.12 -9.58 -14.76
N ALA A 445 17.53 -8.48 -15.40
CA ALA A 445 18.36 -7.47 -14.75
C ALA A 445 17.56 -6.68 -13.68
N SER A 446 16.25 -6.48 -13.91
CA SER A 446 15.32 -5.85 -12.98
C SER A 446 13.89 -6.26 -13.26
N LEU A 447 13.10 -6.42 -12.18
CA LEU A 447 11.66 -6.61 -12.22
C LEU A 447 10.88 -5.28 -12.35
N GLU A 448 11.60 -4.16 -12.33
CA GLU A 448 11.05 -2.81 -12.53
C GLU A 448 9.89 -2.49 -11.57
N ARG A 449 10.07 -2.83 -10.28
CA ARG A 449 9.05 -2.50 -9.27
C ARG A 449 8.73 -1.02 -9.28
N ALA A 450 7.45 -0.71 -9.21
CA ALA A 450 7.00 0.65 -9.00
C ALA A 450 7.55 1.21 -7.69
N GLY A 451 7.59 2.53 -7.51
CA GLY A 451 8.11 3.17 -6.29
C GLY A 451 7.33 2.85 -5.01
N ASN A 452 6.15 2.24 -5.15
CA ASN A 452 5.37 1.67 -4.05
C ASN A 452 5.64 0.17 -3.86
N GLY A 453 6.72 -0.38 -4.43
CA GLY A 453 7.12 -1.77 -4.34
C GLY A 453 6.29 -2.76 -5.16
N LYS A 454 5.21 -2.33 -5.80
CA LYS A 454 4.31 -3.22 -6.56
C LYS A 454 4.90 -3.61 -7.91
N LEU A 455 4.57 -4.84 -8.35
CA LEU A 455 4.90 -5.38 -9.67
C LEU A 455 3.77 -5.08 -10.68
N ASP A 456 4.15 -4.84 -11.93
CA ASP A 456 3.22 -4.89 -13.06
C ASP A 456 3.20 -6.31 -13.65
N TYR A 457 2.34 -7.16 -13.12
CA TYR A 457 2.22 -8.56 -13.56
C TYR A 457 1.83 -8.69 -15.02
N LYS A 458 1.12 -7.71 -15.61
CA LYS A 458 0.79 -7.71 -17.03
C LYS A 458 2.04 -7.51 -17.89
N ALA A 459 2.86 -6.53 -17.56
CA ALA A 459 4.13 -6.30 -18.23
C ALA A 459 5.10 -7.48 -18.03
N LEU A 460 5.15 -8.05 -16.82
CA LEU A 460 6.00 -9.21 -16.52
C LEU A 460 5.54 -10.46 -17.30
N THR A 461 4.24 -10.69 -17.43
CA THR A 461 3.72 -11.80 -18.26
C THR A 461 4.14 -11.62 -19.73
N ALA A 462 4.01 -10.41 -20.27
CA ALA A 462 4.43 -10.15 -21.65
C ALA A 462 5.96 -10.37 -21.83
N ARG A 463 6.79 -9.95 -20.87
CA ARG A 463 8.25 -10.21 -20.86
C ARG A 463 8.56 -11.71 -20.76
N ALA A 464 7.83 -12.44 -19.94
CA ALA A 464 8.01 -13.89 -19.82
C ALA A 464 7.65 -14.61 -21.13
N VAL A 465 6.54 -14.24 -21.78
CA VAL A 465 6.16 -14.80 -23.08
C VAL A 465 7.24 -14.50 -24.12
N ALA A 466 7.68 -13.25 -24.26
CA ALA A 466 8.71 -12.86 -25.22
C ALA A 466 10.08 -13.53 -24.98
N ALA A 467 10.39 -13.95 -23.75
CA ALA A 467 11.61 -14.67 -23.44
C ALA A 467 11.53 -16.18 -23.77
N LEU A 468 10.34 -16.69 -24.08
CA LEU A 468 10.09 -18.09 -24.42
C LEU A 468 9.88 -18.33 -25.93
N GLU A 469 9.66 -17.25 -26.68
CA GLU A 469 9.65 -17.25 -28.16
C GLU A 469 11.09 -17.16 -28.71
#